data_2ca48ae5d907ef3ceb6d7730e321f7f7
#
_entry.id   2ca48ae5d907ef3ceb6d7730e321f7f7
#
_cell.length_a   1.000
_cell.length_b   1.000
_cell.length_c   1.000
_cell.angle_alpha   90.00
_cell.angle_beta   90.00
_cell.angle_gamma   90.00
#
_symmetry.space_group_name_H-M   'P 1'
#
loop_
_entity.id
_entity.type
_entity.pdbx_description
1 polymer ?
#
loop_
_entity_poly.entity_id
_entity_poly.type
_entity_poly.pdbx_seq_one_letter_code
_entity_poly.pdbx_strand_id
1 'polypeptide(L)'
;MSNRLTLGAAVIGLAVPTVIVAVSVLPASAATPANGGVYTLAVGASGKCLEVAGGSADNGALLQQASCSAGSTRQQWRVVSSSAGGFNLVNVNSTRCADLPSGSTSSGVQLQQWGCGDGTKVNQRWSFAASSAASGKYRITSAASGLCVSDRDGSTAGGNPIVQETCSDVARMQWLFNQVGGNPNPTTPPPSGTPTVASDGTGTYRTVQAAIDAVPANNSTRRVITIKAGTYREVIRVPSNKPLVTLQGLGSGPSNVVIVYNNSAGTHGTSGSATAFVDGRDFVATNLTISNDFDENSASSGHQAVALNLNADRAVLDNVRLLGDQDTFLVNDATRAYVADSYVEGTVDFIFGGGTIVFDNCSIYEKRSTGGPITAASTAATKTYGFLFYRSSISGAANNVTQLGRPWRPDAQVLYRESTLSATIRTAQPWTDMSGNVWQNARFLEYRNTGSGAGTNANRPQLSDSQAANYTPQRYLAGSDGWNPM
;
A
#
# COMPACT_ATOMS: atom_id res chain seq x y z
N MET A 1 17.58 -20.70 -93.24
CA MET A 1 16.86 -21.67 -92.45
C MET A 1 17.56 -21.71 -91.07
N SER A 2 17.07 -21.02 -90.07
CA SER A 2 17.56 -21.15 -88.72
C SER A 2 16.50 -20.65 -87.77
N ASN A 3 15.83 -21.59 -87.11
CA ASN A 3 14.84 -21.35 -86.08
C ASN A 3 15.53 -20.86 -84.81
N ARG A 4 15.10 -19.74 -84.29
CA ARG A 4 15.43 -19.30 -82.92
C ARG A 4 14.22 -19.55 -82.00
N LEU A 5 14.36 -20.45 -81.06
CA LEU A 5 13.45 -20.63 -79.94
C LEU A 5 13.68 -19.49 -78.92
N THR A 6 12.65 -18.78 -78.63
CA THR A 6 12.59 -17.86 -77.44
C THR A 6 12.03 -18.61 -76.24
N LEU A 7 12.84 -18.75 -75.18
CA LEU A 7 12.37 -19.20 -73.89
C LEU A 7 11.70 -18.03 -73.17
N GLY A 8 10.42 -18.18 -72.90
CA GLY A 8 9.73 -17.28 -71.95
C GLY A 8 9.94 -17.72 -70.48
N ALA A 9 10.46 -16.85 -69.67
CA ALA A 9 10.58 -17.07 -68.21
C ALA A 9 9.27 -16.69 -67.54
N ALA A 10 8.61 -17.69 -66.93
CA ALA A 10 7.45 -17.46 -66.08
C ALA A 10 7.92 -17.10 -64.71
N VAL A 11 7.59 -15.90 -64.22
CA VAL A 11 7.79 -15.47 -62.82
C VAL A 11 6.61 -15.96 -61.96
N ILE A 12 6.85 -16.96 -61.13
CA ILE A 12 5.86 -17.42 -60.17
C ILE A 12 5.99 -16.51 -58.94
N GLY A 13 5.03 -15.58 -58.76
CA GLY A 13 4.91 -14.77 -57.56
C GLY A 13 4.41 -15.62 -56.39
N LEU A 14 5.24 -15.87 -55.39
CA LEU A 14 4.80 -16.42 -54.09
C LEU A 14 4.05 -15.32 -53.35
N ALA A 15 2.75 -15.43 -53.20
CA ALA A 15 1.96 -14.65 -52.27
C ALA A 15 2.17 -15.22 -50.89
N VAL A 16 2.87 -14.48 -50.02
CA VAL A 16 2.98 -14.78 -48.58
C VAL A 16 1.69 -14.31 -47.92
N PRO A 17 0.90 -15.19 -47.25
CA PRO A 17 -0.26 -14.75 -46.50
C PRO A 17 0.17 -13.99 -45.29
N THR A 18 -0.16 -12.69 -45.21
CA THR A 18 0.00 -11.90 -44.01
C THR A 18 -1.03 -12.39 -42.98
N VAL A 19 -0.57 -13.16 -41.98
CA VAL A 19 -1.39 -13.53 -40.85
C VAL A 19 -1.49 -12.30 -39.94
N ILE A 20 -2.61 -11.60 -39.97
CA ILE A 20 -2.96 -10.58 -38.98
C ILE A 20 -3.31 -11.32 -37.72
N VAL A 21 -2.34 -11.41 -36.80
CA VAL A 21 -2.61 -11.84 -35.40
C VAL A 21 -3.39 -10.69 -34.77
N ALA A 22 -4.70 -10.84 -34.68
CA ALA A 22 -5.52 -10.00 -33.85
C ALA A 22 -5.06 -10.21 -32.39
N VAL A 23 -4.28 -9.28 -31.83
CA VAL A 23 -4.01 -9.22 -30.41
C VAL A 23 -5.34 -8.87 -29.74
N SER A 24 -6.05 -9.89 -29.26
CA SER A 24 -7.17 -9.68 -28.35
C SER A 24 -6.60 -9.09 -27.06
N VAL A 25 -6.76 -7.78 -26.88
CA VAL A 25 -6.56 -7.13 -25.58
C VAL A 25 -7.63 -7.73 -24.67
N LEU A 26 -7.24 -8.69 -23.85
CA LEU A 26 -8.11 -9.19 -22.80
C LEU A 26 -8.47 -7.98 -21.91
N PRO A 27 -9.76 -7.79 -21.59
CA PRO A 27 -10.14 -6.71 -20.67
C PRO A 27 -9.39 -6.90 -19.35
N ALA A 28 -8.85 -5.80 -18.81
CA ALA A 28 -8.20 -5.81 -17.51
C ALA A 28 -9.11 -6.51 -16.51
N SER A 29 -8.59 -7.52 -15.83
CA SER A 29 -9.33 -8.24 -14.79
C SER A 29 -9.69 -7.25 -13.69
N ALA A 30 -10.98 -7.15 -13.36
CA ALA A 30 -11.45 -6.23 -12.33
C ALA A 30 -10.80 -6.58 -10.98
N ALA A 31 -10.24 -5.57 -10.33
CA ALA A 31 -9.67 -5.74 -9.00
C ALA A 31 -10.77 -6.04 -7.97
N THR A 32 -10.52 -6.98 -7.06
CA THR A 32 -11.37 -7.18 -5.89
C THR A 32 -11.25 -5.95 -4.98
N PRO A 33 -12.37 -5.28 -4.60
CA PRO A 33 -12.30 -4.15 -3.71
C PRO A 33 -11.67 -4.54 -2.37
N ALA A 34 -10.57 -3.89 -2.01
CA ALA A 34 -9.81 -4.17 -0.79
C ALA A 34 -9.65 -2.92 0.06
N ASN A 35 -9.48 -3.10 1.37
CA ASN A 35 -9.19 -2.00 2.29
C ASN A 35 -7.93 -1.24 1.85
N GLY A 36 -7.97 0.10 1.93
CA GLY A 36 -6.87 0.98 1.50
C GLY A 36 -6.82 1.25 -0.01
N GLY A 37 -7.35 0.36 -0.85
CA GLY A 37 -7.33 0.50 -2.30
C GLY A 37 -8.10 1.73 -2.80
N VAL A 38 -7.55 2.41 -3.80
CA VAL A 38 -8.20 3.53 -4.50
C VAL A 38 -8.68 3.06 -5.87
N TYR A 39 -9.93 3.34 -6.19
CA TYR A 39 -10.57 2.86 -7.42
C TYR A 39 -11.36 3.97 -8.13
N THR A 40 -11.43 3.90 -9.47
CA THR A 40 -12.57 4.44 -10.18
C THR A 40 -13.61 3.33 -10.31
N LEU A 41 -14.88 3.67 -10.04
CA LEU A 41 -15.99 2.71 -10.07
C LEU A 41 -16.78 2.94 -11.35
N ALA A 42 -16.62 2.06 -12.33
CA ALA A 42 -17.34 2.16 -13.60
C ALA A 42 -18.62 1.30 -13.58
N VAL A 43 -19.76 1.92 -13.88
CA VAL A 43 -21.04 1.21 -13.93
C VAL A 43 -21.17 0.35 -15.19
N GLY A 44 -21.71 -0.83 -15.05
CA GLY A 44 -21.78 -1.81 -16.12
C GLY A 44 -22.67 -1.43 -17.31
N ALA A 45 -23.68 -0.60 -17.08
CA ALA A 45 -24.62 -0.19 -18.12
C ALA A 45 -24.00 0.81 -19.11
N SER A 46 -23.24 1.80 -18.63
CA SER A 46 -22.72 2.90 -19.43
C SER A 46 -21.19 2.88 -19.60
N GLY A 47 -20.47 2.13 -18.74
CA GLY A 47 -19.02 2.21 -18.62
C GLY A 47 -18.49 3.53 -18.03
N LYS A 48 -19.38 4.43 -17.58
CA LYS A 48 -19.00 5.71 -16.94
C LYS A 48 -18.67 5.53 -15.47
N CYS A 49 -17.89 6.45 -14.93
CA CYS A 49 -17.39 6.40 -13.55
C CYS A 49 -18.26 7.17 -12.56
N LEU A 50 -18.38 6.64 -11.35
CA LEU A 50 -18.94 7.33 -10.18
C LEU A 50 -18.11 8.58 -9.87
N GLU A 51 -18.78 9.72 -9.74
CA GLU A 51 -18.16 11.03 -9.57
C GLU A 51 -18.93 11.89 -8.57
N VAL A 52 -18.20 12.73 -7.84
CA VAL A 52 -18.82 13.87 -7.12
C VAL A 52 -19.10 14.98 -8.13
N ALA A 53 -20.35 15.40 -8.24
CA ALA A 53 -20.78 16.45 -9.17
C ALA A 53 -19.94 17.73 -9.02
N GLY A 54 -19.38 18.21 -10.15
CA GLY A 54 -18.53 19.40 -10.17
C GLY A 54 -17.20 19.27 -9.42
N GLY A 55 -16.88 18.11 -8.83
CA GLY A 55 -15.71 17.94 -7.96
C GLY A 55 -15.80 18.74 -6.66
N SER A 56 -17.03 19.06 -6.18
CA SER A 56 -17.25 19.80 -4.93
C SER A 56 -16.59 19.10 -3.75
N ALA A 57 -16.08 19.89 -2.80
CA ALA A 57 -15.60 19.41 -1.51
C ALA A 57 -16.65 19.54 -0.39
N ASP A 58 -17.87 20.01 -0.68
CA ASP A 58 -18.90 20.30 0.32
C ASP A 58 -19.68 19.06 0.73
N ASN A 59 -20.24 19.10 1.95
CA ASN A 59 -21.24 18.15 2.39
C ASN A 59 -22.52 18.31 1.56
N GLY A 60 -23.17 17.20 1.19
CA GLY A 60 -24.39 17.21 0.40
C GLY A 60 -24.17 17.28 -1.11
N ALA A 61 -22.92 17.36 -1.59
CA ALA A 61 -22.66 17.29 -3.02
C ALA A 61 -23.08 15.93 -3.57
N LEU A 62 -23.86 15.96 -4.66
CA LEU A 62 -24.52 14.78 -5.22
C LEU A 62 -23.54 13.88 -5.98
N LEU A 63 -23.83 12.58 -6.00
CA LEU A 63 -23.09 11.61 -6.79
C LEU A 63 -23.79 11.37 -8.14
N GLN A 64 -23.00 11.35 -9.19
CA GLN A 64 -23.43 11.14 -10.57
C GLN A 64 -22.45 10.26 -11.33
N GLN A 65 -22.78 9.87 -12.56
CA GLN A 65 -21.82 9.27 -13.46
C GLN A 65 -21.25 10.30 -14.45
N ALA A 66 -19.98 10.12 -14.82
CA ALA A 66 -19.32 10.91 -15.85
C ALA A 66 -18.32 10.05 -16.65
N SER A 67 -17.88 10.55 -17.80
CA SER A 67 -16.82 9.86 -18.58
C SER A 67 -15.60 9.62 -17.69
N CYS A 68 -15.09 8.40 -17.65
CA CYS A 68 -13.96 8.04 -16.81
C CYS A 68 -12.70 8.82 -17.19
N SER A 69 -12.00 9.32 -16.16
CA SER A 69 -10.71 9.98 -16.30
C SER A 69 -9.79 9.51 -15.18
N ALA A 70 -8.77 8.74 -15.52
CA ALA A 70 -7.87 8.10 -14.56
C ALA A 70 -7.15 9.10 -13.62
N GLY A 71 -6.87 10.32 -14.09
CA GLY A 71 -6.24 11.37 -13.29
C GLY A 71 -7.21 12.20 -12.44
N SER A 72 -8.52 11.97 -12.53
CA SER A 72 -9.53 12.79 -11.87
C SER A 72 -9.84 12.33 -10.46
N THR A 73 -9.29 13.02 -9.45
CA THR A 73 -9.47 12.69 -8.02
C THR A 73 -10.94 12.70 -7.57
N ARG A 74 -11.82 13.48 -8.24
CA ARG A 74 -13.27 13.50 -7.96
C ARG A 74 -13.98 12.18 -8.34
N GLN A 75 -13.35 11.34 -9.18
CA GLN A 75 -13.82 10.02 -9.58
C GLN A 75 -13.12 8.88 -8.84
N GLN A 76 -12.16 9.21 -7.96
CA GLN A 76 -11.36 8.24 -7.23
C GLN A 76 -11.93 8.05 -5.82
N TRP A 77 -12.08 6.80 -5.44
CA TRP A 77 -12.71 6.39 -4.19
C TRP A 77 -11.81 5.40 -3.45
N ARG A 78 -11.41 5.76 -2.24
CA ARG A 78 -10.69 4.86 -1.35
C ARG A 78 -11.70 3.97 -0.61
N VAL A 79 -11.46 2.68 -0.64
CA VAL A 79 -12.19 1.68 0.16
C VAL A 79 -11.56 1.63 1.54
N VAL A 80 -12.33 1.91 2.60
CA VAL A 80 -11.84 1.90 3.98
C VAL A 80 -12.70 0.98 4.81
N SER A 81 -12.11 -0.02 5.48
CA SER A 81 -12.83 -0.92 6.37
C SER A 81 -13.43 -0.16 7.55
N SER A 82 -14.70 -0.42 7.86
CA SER A 82 -15.38 0.11 9.05
C SER A 82 -15.25 -0.86 10.22
N SER A 83 -14.94 -0.35 11.42
CA SER A 83 -14.93 -1.14 12.66
C SER A 83 -16.31 -1.74 13.00
N ALA A 84 -17.39 -1.16 12.46
CA ALA A 84 -18.76 -1.67 12.58
C ALA A 84 -19.15 -2.66 11.47
N GLY A 85 -18.17 -3.14 10.68
CA GLY A 85 -18.35 -4.05 9.54
C GLY A 85 -18.69 -3.34 8.23
N GLY A 86 -18.31 -3.94 7.11
CA GLY A 86 -18.41 -3.34 5.77
C GLY A 86 -17.31 -2.30 5.49
N PHE A 87 -17.57 -1.41 4.52
CA PHE A 87 -16.60 -0.45 4.03
C PHE A 87 -17.21 0.93 3.88
N ASN A 88 -16.39 1.96 4.02
CA ASN A 88 -16.68 3.31 3.55
C ASN A 88 -16.05 3.51 2.16
N LEU A 89 -16.70 4.26 1.29
CA LEU A 89 -16.14 4.75 0.03
C LEU A 89 -15.79 6.22 0.23
N VAL A 90 -14.50 6.52 0.39
CA VAL A 90 -13.98 7.85 0.68
C VAL A 90 -13.49 8.50 -0.62
N ASN A 91 -14.06 9.62 -1.01
CA ASN A 91 -13.64 10.35 -2.21
C ASN A 91 -12.24 10.97 -2.01
N VAL A 92 -11.33 10.75 -2.96
CA VAL A 92 -9.93 11.21 -2.85
C VAL A 92 -9.81 12.73 -2.91
N ASN A 93 -10.66 13.39 -3.68
CA ASN A 93 -10.65 14.86 -3.80
C ASN A 93 -11.14 15.57 -2.53
N SER A 94 -12.27 15.12 -1.99
CA SER A 94 -12.96 15.80 -0.89
C SER A 94 -12.70 15.23 0.48
N THR A 95 -12.13 14.02 0.57
CA THR A 95 -11.96 13.21 1.80
C THR A 95 -13.29 12.90 2.50
N ARG A 96 -14.43 12.95 1.78
CA ARG A 96 -15.76 12.66 2.29
C ARG A 96 -16.23 11.29 1.85
N CYS A 97 -17.13 10.70 2.63
CA CYS A 97 -17.71 9.39 2.36
C CYS A 97 -18.91 9.49 1.42
N ALA A 98 -19.09 8.51 0.54
CA ALA A 98 -20.36 8.26 -0.13
C ALA A 98 -21.43 8.01 0.94
N ASP A 99 -22.57 8.68 0.83
CA ASP A 99 -23.55 8.84 1.90
C ASP A 99 -24.99 8.76 1.35
N LEU A 100 -25.86 8.15 2.13
CA LEU A 100 -27.30 8.23 1.90
C LEU A 100 -27.89 9.37 2.72
N PRO A 101 -28.51 10.39 2.07
CA PRO A 101 -29.10 11.53 2.75
C PRO A 101 -29.99 11.09 3.91
N SER A 102 -29.72 11.58 5.12
CA SER A 102 -30.49 11.30 6.34
C SER A 102 -30.69 9.81 6.65
N GLY A 103 -29.85 8.94 6.12
CA GLY A 103 -29.98 7.48 6.28
C GLY A 103 -31.23 6.89 5.62
N SER A 104 -31.70 7.50 4.53
CA SER A 104 -32.92 7.08 3.83
C SER A 104 -32.87 5.61 3.42
N THR A 105 -33.99 4.90 3.63
CA THR A 105 -34.20 3.53 3.17
C THR A 105 -35.10 3.43 1.93
N SER A 106 -35.50 4.56 1.35
CA SER A 106 -36.39 4.61 0.18
C SER A 106 -35.61 4.36 -1.11
N SER A 107 -36.19 3.59 -2.03
CA SER A 107 -35.68 3.40 -3.38
C SER A 107 -35.73 4.71 -4.20
N GLY A 108 -34.77 4.90 -5.10
CA GLY A 108 -34.67 6.07 -5.98
C GLY A 108 -33.97 7.28 -5.34
N VAL A 109 -33.58 7.20 -4.06
CA VAL A 109 -32.83 8.28 -3.40
C VAL A 109 -31.44 8.40 -3.98
N GLN A 110 -31.06 9.61 -4.40
CA GLN A 110 -29.73 9.91 -4.92
C GLN A 110 -28.71 9.96 -3.79
N LEU A 111 -27.55 9.33 -4.03
CA LEU A 111 -26.41 9.40 -3.14
C LEU A 111 -25.77 10.79 -3.17
N GLN A 112 -25.18 11.14 -2.05
CA GLN A 112 -24.37 12.34 -1.85
C GLN A 112 -23.01 11.99 -1.25
N GLN A 113 -22.15 12.97 -1.02
CA GLN A 113 -21.02 12.84 -0.11
C GLN A 113 -21.27 13.60 1.19
N TRP A 114 -20.71 13.09 2.29
CA TRP A 114 -20.79 13.73 3.60
C TRP A 114 -19.56 13.40 4.44
N GLY A 115 -19.23 14.22 5.45
CA GLY A 115 -18.13 13.95 6.38
C GLY A 115 -18.20 12.55 6.97
N CYS A 116 -17.11 11.78 6.87
CA CYS A 116 -17.05 10.35 7.25
C CYS A 116 -17.26 10.12 8.77
N GLY A 117 -17.00 11.12 9.62
CA GLY A 117 -17.05 10.95 11.07
C GLY A 117 -16.00 9.93 11.54
N ASP A 118 -16.44 9.01 12.41
CA ASP A 118 -15.62 7.89 12.91
C ASP A 118 -15.65 6.64 12.01
N GLY A 119 -16.29 6.74 10.84
CA GLY A 119 -16.44 5.63 9.89
C GLY A 119 -17.51 4.59 10.25
N THR A 120 -18.22 4.73 11.37
CA THR A 120 -19.23 3.74 11.83
C THR A 120 -20.65 4.04 11.37
N LYS A 121 -20.91 5.22 10.79
CA LYS A 121 -22.26 5.65 10.35
C LYS A 121 -22.86 4.65 9.37
N VAL A 122 -24.02 4.13 9.69
CA VAL A 122 -24.68 3.07 8.91
C VAL A 122 -25.01 3.51 7.47
N ASN A 123 -25.37 4.79 7.27
CA ASN A 123 -25.69 5.39 5.96
C ASN A 123 -24.46 5.68 5.08
N GLN A 124 -23.27 5.41 5.56
CA GLN A 124 -21.99 5.54 4.84
C GLN A 124 -21.28 4.20 4.70
N ARG A 125 -21.90 3.11 5.17
CA ARG A 125 -21.31 1.76 5.12
C ARG A 125 -21.89 0.94 3.97
N TRP A 126 -21.01 0.30 3.25
CA TRP A 126 -21.28 -0.45 2.04
C TRP A 126 -20.74 -1.88 2.15
N SER A 127 -21.36 -2.82 1.50
CA SER A 127 -20.83 -4.16 1.27
C SER A 127 -20.69 -4.42 -0.24
N PHE A 128 -19.74 -5.25 -0.61
CA PHE A 128 -19.44 -5.61 -1.99
C PHE A 128 -19.69 -7.09 -2.20
N ALA A 129 -20.54 -7.44 -3.15
CA ALA A 129 -20.81 -8.82 -3.54
C ALA A 129 -20.50 -8.99 -5.03
N ALA A 130 -19.70 -10.00 -5.37
CA ALA A 130 -19.41 -10.31 -6.77
C ALA A 130 -20.71 -10.54 -7.55
N SER A 131 -20.80 -10.00 -8.76
CA SER A 131 -21.89 -10.26 -9.67
C SER A 131 -21.83 -11.70 -10.18
N SER A 132 -22.97 -12.40 -10.13
CA SER A 132 -23.09 -13.72 -10.78
C SER A 132 -23.36 -13.63 -12.30
N ALA A 133 -23.83 -12.46 -12.77
CA ALA A 133 -24.18 -12.21 -14.16
C ALA A 133 -23.04 -11.54 -14.97
N ALA A 134 -22.04 -10.94 -14.28
CA ALA A 134 -20.93 -10.24 -14.97
C ALA A 134 -19.62 -10.46 -14.20
N SER A 135 -18.74 -11.29 -14.72
CA SER A 135 -17.42 -11.57 -14.15
C SER A 135 -16.62 -10.29 -13.92
N GLY A 136 -15.98 -10.20 -12.75
CA GLY A 136 -15.14 -9.07 -12.36
C GLY A 136 -15.90 -7.82 -11.93
N LYS A 137 -17.22 -7.83 -11.87
CA LYS A 137 -18.03 -6.72 -11.36
C LYS A 137 -18.66 -7.06 -10.01
N TYR A 138 -19.02 -6.01 -9.27
CA TYR A 138 -19.55 -6.11 -7.92
C TYR A 138 -20.86 -5.33 -7.80
N ARG A 139 -21.78 -5.82 -6.99
CA ARG A 139 -22.89 -5.05 -6.48
C ARG A 139 -22.46 -4.38 -5.19
N ILE A 140 -22.84 -3.10 -5.03
CA ILE A 140 -22.57 -2.30 -3.83
C ILE A 140 -23.88 -2.16 -3.08
N THR A 141 -23.95 -2.69 -1.86
CA THR A 141 -25.18 -2.72 -1.05
C THR A 141 -25.03 -1.82 0.17
N SER A 142 -26.02 -0.99 0.44
CA SER A 142 -26.08 -0.13 1.62
C SER A 142 -26.35 -0.92 2.89
N ALA A 143 -25.58 -0.68 3.96
CA ALA A 143 -25.86 -1.24 5.28
C ALA A 143 -27.12 -0.62 5.94
N ALA A 144 -27.49 0.61 5.56
CA ALA A 144 -28.65 1.31 6.13
C ALA A 144 -29.98 0.76 5.57
N SER A 145 -30.03 0.49 4.26
CA SER A 145 -31.28 0.16 3.56
C SER A 145 -31.35 -1.26 3.03
N GLY A 146 -30.21 -1.93 2.86
CA GLY A 146 -30.13 -3.18 2.12
C GLY A 146 -30.32 -3.03 0.60
N LEU A 147 -30.50 -1.80 0.10
CA LEU A 147 -30.65 -1.51 -1.32
C LEU A 147 -29.28 -1.41 -2.01
N CYS A 148 -29.26 -1.58 -3.33
CA CYS A 148 -28.06 -1.55 -4.15
C CYS A 148 -27.83 -0.16 -4.79
N VAL A 149 -26.57 0.24 -4.88
CA VAL A 149 -26.14 1.42 -5.63
C VAL A 149 -26.35 1.17 -7.13
N SER A 150 -27.07 2.09 -7.78
CA SER A 150 -27.52 1.98 -9.16
C SER A 150 -27.31 3.27 -9.92
N ASP A 151 -26.99 3.13 -11.21
CA ASP A 151 -27.14 4.21 -12.18
C ASP A 151 -28.64 4.32 -12.54
N ARG A 152 -29.25 5.48 -12.26
CA ARG A 152 -30.70 5.66 -12.43
C ARG A 152 -31.13 5.29 -13.85
N ASP A 153 -32.09 4.36 -13.94
CA ASP A 153 -32.70 3.87 -15.18
C ASP A 153 -31.70 3.25 -16.20
N GLY A 154 -30.43 3.04 -15.81
CA GLY A 154 -29.38 2.54 -16.70
C GLY A 154 -29.00 3.50 -17.84
N SER A 155 -29.17 4.79 -17.63
CA SER A 155 -28.88 5.83 -18.62
C SER A 155 -27.40 5.90 -18.97
N THR A 156 -27.08 6.15 -20.24
CA THR A 156 -25.71 6.37 -20.71
C THR A 156 -25.28 7.84 -20.71
N ALA A 157 -26.16 8.76 -20.29
CA ALA A 157 -25.89 10.20 -20.26
C ALA A 157 -24.89 10.55 -19.15
N GLY A 158 -23.95 11.47 -19.41
CA GLY A 158 -23.14 12.11 -18.37
C GLY A 158 -24.00 12.95 -17.44
N GLY A 159 -23.65 12.99 -16.14
CA GLY A 159 -24.45 13.69 -15.14
C GLY A 159 -25.66 12.90 -14.61
N ASN A 160 -25.87 11.65 -15.09
CA ASN A 160 -26.98 10.84 -14.60
C ASN A 160 -26.79 10.53 -13.09
N PRO A 161 -27.85 10.68 -12.27
CA PRO A 161 -27.78 10.44 -10.84
C PRO A 161 -27.42 9.01 -10.47
N ILE A 162 -26.58 8.85 -9.45
CA ILE A 162 -26.37 7.57 -8.79
C ILE A 162 -27.31 7.48 -7.59
N VAL A 163 -28.11 6.43 -7.57
CA VAL A 163 -29.22 6.25 -6.62
C VAL A 163 -29.09 4.90 -5.91
N GLN A 164 -29.93 4.67 -4.88
CA GLN A 164 -30.14 3.31 -4.36
C GLN A 164 -31.47 2.74 -4.89
N GLU A 165 -31.48 1.47 -5.24
CA GLU A 165 -32.65 0.75 -5.74
C GLU A 165 -32.71 -0.67 -5.19
N THR A 166 -33.88 -1.32 -5.29
CA THR A 166 -34.00 -2.75 -4.95
C THR A 166 -32.97 -3.58 -5.69
N CYS A 167 -32.18 -4.36 -4.97
CA CYS A 167 -31.06 -5.10 -5.51
C CYS A 167 -31.48 -6.09 -6.60
N SER A 168 -30.80 -6.01 -7.73
CA SER A 168 -30.89 -6.95 -8.85
C SER A 168 -29.51 -7.07 -9.49
N ASP A 169 -29.21 -8.21 -10.11
CA ASP A 169 -27.91 -8.39 -10.77
C ASP A 169 -27.95 -7.96 -12.23
N VAL A 170 -28.27 -6.68 -12.45
CA VAL A 170 -28.39 -6.04 -13.77
C VAL A 170 -27.30 -5.00 -14.00
N ALA A 171 -27.00 -4.69 -15.26
CA ALA A 171 -25.85 -3.88 -15.66
C ALA A 171 -25.75 -2.51 -14.95
N ARG A 172 -26.90 -1.84 -14.63
CA ARG A 172 -26.89 -0.55 -13.94
C ARG A 172 -26.51 -0.62 -12.46
N MET A 173 -26.47 -1.82 -11.87
CA MET A 173 -26.09 -2.08 -10.47
C MET A 173 -24.77 -2.84 -10.34
N GLN A 174 -24.13 -3.11 -11.48
CA GLN A 174 -22.83 -3.80 -11.53
C GLN A 174 -21.70 -2.79 -11.69
N TRP A 175 -20.75 -2.81 -10.78
CA TRP A 175 -19.65 -1.86 -10.68
C TRP A 175 -18.32 -2.55 -10.92
N LEU A 176 -17.56 -2.04 -11.86
CA LEU A 176 -16.18 -2.43 -12.11
C LEU A 176 -15.27 -1.53 -11.28
N PHE A 177 -14.52 -2.10 -10.37
CA PHE A 177 -13.52 -1.40 -9.59
C PHE A 177 -12.19 -1.38 -10.36
N ASN A 178 -11.90 -0.26 -11.03
CA ASN A 178 -10.62 -0.06 -11.70
C ASN A 178 -9.67 0.63 -10.72
N GLN A 179 -8.64 -0.06 -10.29
CA GLN A 179 -7.64 0.51 -9.39
C GLN A 179 -6.94 1.71 -10.02
N VAL A 180 -6.89 2.81 -9.28
CA VAL A 180 -6.29 4.08 -9.71
C VAL A 180 -4.97 4.28 -8.99
N GLY A 181 -4.01 4.79 -9.76
CA GLY A 181 -2.63 4.87 -9.30
C GLY A 181 -2.07 3.46 -9.29
N GLY A 182 -1.15 3.16 -10.17
CA GLY A 182 -0.49 1.88 -10.09
C GLY A 182 0.33 1.78 -8.81
N ASN A 183 -0.36 1.58 -7.68
CA ASN A 183 0.21 0.68 -6.72
C ASN A 183 0.20 -0.66 -7.46
N PRO A 184 1.35 -1.26 -7.75
CA PRO A 184 1.39 -2.62 -8.23
C PRO A 184 1.05 -3.53 -7.06
N ASN A 185 -0.12 -3.30 -6.40
CA ASN A 185 -0.69 -4.32 -5.55
C ASN A 185 -1.29 -5.35 -6.51
N PRO A 186 -0.66 -6.48 -6.75
CA PRO A 186 -1.26 -7.57 -7.48
C PRO A 186 -2.28 -8.24 -6.57
N THR A 187 -3.43 -7.60 -6.34
CA THR A 187 -4.65 -8.31 -5.94
C THR A 187 -5.29 -8.90 -7.19
N THR A 188 -4.49 -9.41 -8.09
CA THR A 188 -4.88 -10.53 -8.92
C THR A 188 -4.90 -11.73 -7.96
N PRO A 189 -6.02 -12.46 -7.83
CA PRO A 189 -5.92 -13.85 -7.36
C PRO A 189 -4.76 -14.45 -8.15
N PRO A 190 -3.84 -15.20 -7.52
CA PRO A 190 -2.76 -15.81 -8.27
C PRO A 190 -3.41 -16.48 -9.48
N PRO A 191 -2.86 -16.32 -10.69
CA PRO A 191 -3.32 -17.12 -11.80
C PRO A 191 -3.39 -18.55 -11.28
N SER A 192 -4.45 -19.28 -11.61
CA SER A 192 -4.61 -20.69 -11.29
C SER A 192 -3.52 -21.48 -12.01
N GLY A 193 -2.28 -21.31 -11.56
CA GLY A 193 -1.05 -21.82 -12.17
C GLY A 193 -0.04 -22.20 -11.09
N THR A 194 0.98 -22.91 -11.48
CA THR A 194 2.12 -23.26 -10.65
C THR A 194 2.73 -22.00 -10.03
N PRO A 195 2.89 -21.87 -8.69
CA PRO A 195 3.54 -20.72 -8.07
C PRO A 195 4.99 -20.61 -8.56
N THR A 196 5.53 -19.40 -8.62
CA THR A 196 6.93 -19.20 -9.00
C THR A 196 7.86 -19.89 -8.01
N VAL A 197 7.56 -19.73 -6.69
CA VAL A 197 8.36 -20.33 -5.61
C VAL A 197 7.49 -21.23 -4.75
N ALA A 198 7.96 -22.46 -4.52
CA ALA A 198 7.37 -23.39 -3.57
C ALA A 198 8.47 -24.32 -3.00
N SER A 199 8.67 -24.29 -1.69
CA SER A 199 9.71 -25.11 -1.01
C SER A 199 9.49 -26.62 -1.17
N ASP A 200 8.23 -27.04 -1.32
CA ASP A 200 7.84 -28.44 -1.56
C ASP A 200 8.11 -28.93 -2.99
N GLY A 201 8.57 -28.04 -3.89
CA GLY A 201 8.90 -28.36 -5.28
C GLY A 201 7.73 -28.31 -6.25
N THR A 202 6.56 -27.85 -5.84
CA THR A 202 5.40 -27.62 -6.74
C THR A 202 5.50 -26.32 -7.53
N GLY A 203 6.51 -25.47 -7.24
CA GLY A 203 6.81 -24.23 -7.97
C GLY A 203 7.94 -24.42 -8.99
N THR A 204 8.19 -23.37 -9.77
CA THR A 204 9.34 -23.31 -10.69
C THR A 204 10.67 -23.32 -9.94
N TYR A 205 10.72 -22.64 -8.79
CA TYR A 205 11.88 -22.55 -7.90
C TYR A 205 11.53 -23.04 -6.51
N ARG A 206 12.53 -23.57 -5.78
CA ARG A 206 12.35 -23.99 -4.39
C ARG A 206 12.68 -22.90 -3.37
N THR A 207 13.41 -21.85 -3.78
CA THR A 207 13.83 -20.74 -2.94
C THR A 207 13.44 -19.40 -3.59
N VAL A 208 13.23 -18.39 -2.74
CA VAL A 208 12.91 -17.03 -3.20
C VAL A 208 14.10 -16.42 -3.92
N GLN A 209 15.34 -16.66 -3.42
CA GLN A 209 16.54 -16.15 -4.05
C GLN A 209 16.73 -16.69 -5.46
N ALA A 210 16.49 -17.98 -5.69
CA ALA A 210 16.61 -18.56 -7.03
C ALA A 210 15.64 -17.91 -8.04
N ALA A 211 14.43 -17.56 -7.60
CA ALA A 211 13.48 -16.84 -8.45
C ALA A 211 13.94 -15.39 -8.72
N ILE A 212 14.51 -14.71 -7.72
CA ILE A 212 15.10 -13.38 -7.90
C ILE A 212 16.28 -13.45 -8.88
N ASP A 213 17.15 -14.47 -8.75
CA ASP A 213 18.31 -14.66 -9.63
C ASP A 213 17.92 -14.85 -11.09
N ALA A 214 16.80 -15.47 -11.35
CA ALA A 214 16.24 -15.68 -12.69
C ALA A 214 15.65 -14.40 -13.34
N VAL A 215 15.41 -13.33 -12.58
CA VAL A 215 15.00 -12.05 -13.16
C VAL A 215 16.15 -11.49 -14.00
N PRO A 216 15.92 -11.12 -15.28
CA PRO A 216 16.96 -10.52 -16.11
C PRO A 216 17.52 -9.22 -15.49
N ALA A 217 18.81 -9.00 -15.65
CA ALA A 217 19.41 -7.69 -15.29
C ALA A 217 18.82 -6.58 -16.17
N ASN A 218 18.61 -5.40 -15.56
CA ASN A 218 18.05 -4.21 -16.21
C ASN A 218 16.66 -4.45 -16.86
N ASN A 219 15.86 -5.32 -16.25
CA ASN A 219 14.49 -5.56 -16.72
C ASN A 219 13.69 -4.25 -16.73
N SER A 220 12.96 -4.03 -17.82
CA SER A 220 12.11 -2.84 -18.05
C SER A 220 10.62 -3.11 -17.77
N THR A 221 10.26 -4.35 -17.48
CA THR A 221 8.88 -4.77 -17.15
C THR A 221 8.84 -5.42 -15.78
N ARG A 222 7.76 -5.18 -15.04
CA ARG A 222 7.59 -5.74 -13.70
C ARG A 222 7.60 -7.27 -13.73
N ARG A 223 8.37 -7.85 -12.83
CA ARG A 223 8.47 -9.29 -12.62
C ARG A 223 7.81 -9.65 -11.30
N VAL A 224 6.70 -10.37 -11.35
CA VAL A 224 5.99 -10.84 -10.17
C VAL A 224 6.45 -12.25 -9.84
N ILE A 225 7.02 -12.40 -8.65
CA ILE A 225 7.45 -13.67 -8.06
C ILE A 225 6.38 -14.06 -7.05
N THR A 226 5.54 -15.03 -7.38
CA THR A 226 4.52 -15.56 -6.48
C THR A 226 5.12 -16.64 -5.60
N ILE A 227 4.88 -16.55 -4.28
CA ILE A 227 5.50 -17.41 -3.28
C ILE A 227 4.41 -18.20 -2.56
N LYS A 228 4.44 -19.52 -2.68
CA LYS A 228 3.50 -20.42 -1.99
C LYS A 228 3.64 -20.30 -0.47
N ALA A 229 2.55 -20.50 0.25
CA ALA A 229 2.56 -20.55 1.71
C ALA A 229 3.62 -21.51 2.22
N GLY A 230 4.43 -21.06 3.18
CA GLY A 230 5.55 -21.79 3.76
C GLY A 230 6.59 -20.87 4.39
N THR A 231 7.55 -21.48 5.08
CA THR A 231 8.71 -20.80 5.67
C THR A 231 9.92 -21.02 4.79
N TYR A 232 10.56 -19.95 4.38
CA TYR A 232 11.74 -19.88 3.53
C TYR A 232 12.91 -19.35 4.36
N ARG A 233 13.75 -20.28 4.86
CA ARG A 233 14.91 -19.90 5.68
C ARG A 233 16.11 -19.61 4.79
N GLU A 234 16.21 -18.38 4.36
CA GLU A 234 17.22 -17.88 3.43
C GLU A 234 17.44 -16.39 3.55
N VAL A 235 18.63 -15.93 3.17
CA VAL A 235 18.90 -14.49 2.95
C VAL A 235 18.60 -14.18 1.50
N ILE A 236 17.80 -13.16 1.24
CA ILE A 236 17.44 -12.72 -0.12
C ILE A 236 18.08 -11.39 -0.48
N ARG A 237 18.43 -11.21 -1.76
CA ARG A 237 19.00 -9.99 -2.31
C ARG A 237 18.34 -9.64 -3.64
N VAL A 238 17.74 -8.45 -3.71
CA VAL A 238 17.25 -7.85 -4.95
C VAL A 238 18.25 -6.75 -5.35
N PRO A 239 19.22 -7.04 -6.23
CA PRO A 239 20.28 -6.09 -6.54
C PRO A 239 19.76 -4.90 -7.37
N SER A 240 20.49 -3.79 -7.38
CA SER A 240 20.12 -2.54 -8.05
C SER A 240 19.87 -2.69 -9.55
N ASN A 241 20.52 -3.65 -10.19
CA ASN A 241 20.32 -3.96 -11.62
C ASN A 241 19.10 -4.86 -11.89
N LYS A 242 18.28 -5.17 -10.87
CA LYS A 242 16.99 -5.87 -11.02
C LYS A 242 15.84 -5.00 -10.50
N PRO A 243 15.50 -3.91 -11.20
CA PRO A 243 14.37 -3.06 -10.84
C PRO A 243 13.02 -3.77 -11.10
N LEU A 244 11.92 -3.18 -10.63
CA LEU A 244 10.56 -3.63 -10.94
C LEU A 244 10.29 -5.09 -10.53
N VAL A 245 10.85 -5.56 -9.41
CA VAL A 245 10.56 -6.87 -8.83
C VAL A 245 9.41 -6.75 -7.84
N THR A 246 8.45 -7.67 -7.92
CA THR A 246 7.40 -7.87 -6.93
C THR A 246 7.55 -9.23 -6.28
N LEU A 247 7.59 -9.27 -4.95
CA LEU A 247 7.44 -10.48 -4.16
C LEU A 247 6.00 -10.55 -3.62
N GLN A 248 5.24 -11.57 -4.04
CA GLN A 248 3.85 -11.74 -3.66
C GLN A 248 3.63 -13.04 -2.93
N GLY A 249 3.24 -12.97 -1.66
CA GLY A 249 2.84 -14.14 -0.89
C GLY A 249 1.46 -14.66 -1.31
N LEU A 250 1.36 -15.97 -1.54
CA LEU A 250 0.12 -16.67 -1.80
C LEU A 250 -0.40 -17.26 -0.49
N GLY A 251 -1.60 -16.85 -0.11
CA GLY A 251 -2.24 -17.29 1.13
C GLY A 251 -3.27 -16.28 1.59
N SER A 252 -4.00 -16.60 2.66
CA SER A 252 -5.07 -15.77 3.21
C SER A 252 -4.55 -14.54 3.99
N GLY A 253 -3.24 -14.48 4.26
CA GLY A 253 -2.63 -13.38 4.98
C GLY A 253 -1.11 -13.44 4.98
N PRO A 254 -0.43 -12.36 5.43
CA PRO A 254 1.01 -12.21 5.33
C PRO A 254 1.79 -13.21 6.20
N SER A 255 1.18 -13.82 7.21
CA SER A 255 1.80 -14.85 8.05
C SER A 255 1.92 -16.22 7.36
N ASN A 256 1.29 -16.42 6.22
CA ASN A 256 1.36 -17.68 5.49
C ASN A 256 2.67 -17.86 4.70
N VAL A 257 3.33 -16.76 4.32
CA VAL A 257 4.63 -16.78 3.63
C VAL A 257 5.64 -16.06 4.49
N VAL A 258 6.63 -16.78 4.98
CA VAL A 258 7.64 -16.23 5.90
C VAL A 258 9.04 -16.42 5.31
N ILE A 259 9.71 -15.33 4.99
CA ILE A 259 11.13 -15.30 4.63
C ILE A 259 11.89 -14.94 5.91
N VAL A 260 12.77 -15.81 6.39
CA VAL A 260 13.39 -15.67 7.71
C VAL A 260 14.85 -16.07 7.69
N TYR A 261 15.67 -15.32 8.44
CA TYR A 261 17.04 -15.73 8.78
C TYR A 261 17.43 -15.16 10.15
N ASN A 262 18.64 -15.49 10.65
CA ASN A 262 19.08 -15.14 12.00
C ASN A 262 20.49 -14.53 12.07
N ASN A 263 20.92 -13.80 11.05
CA ASN A 263 22.16 -13.06 11.11
C ASN A 263 22.07 -11.91 12.12
N SER A 264 23.18 -11.59 12.80
CA SER A 264 23.28 -10.46 13.72
C SER A 264 24.47 -9.59 13.43
N ALA A 265 24.50 -8.41 14.04
CA ALA A 265 25.62 -7.50 13.93
C ALA A 265 26.93 -8.09 14.49
N GLY A 266 26.82 -8.98 15.46
CA GLY A 266 27.99 -9.68 16.01
C GLY A 266 28.76 -10.52 14.98
N THR A 267 28.11 -10.96 13.92
CA THR A 267 28.71 -11.78 12.85
C THR A 267 28.83 -11.06 11.52
N HIS A 268 27.95 -10.11 11.20
CA HIS A 268 27.85 -9.51 9.87
C HIS A 268 27.89 -7.98 9.88
N GLY A 269 27.98 -7.32 11.05
CA GLY A 269 27.72 -5.90 11.20
C GLY A 269 26.22 -5.59 11.02
N THR A 270 25.74 -4.45 11.54
CA THR A 270 24.31 -4.11 11.55
C THR A 270 23.70 -4.19 10.16
N SER A 271 24.20 -3.43 9.20
CA SER A 271 23.66 -3.40 7.83
C SER A 271 23.82 -4.72 7.06
N GLY A 272 24.79 -5.54 7.43
CA GLY A 272 25.07 -6.85 6.83
C GLY A 272 24.22 -7.99 7.40
N SER A 273 23.53 -7.77 8.50
CA SER A 273 22.74 -8.80 9.20
C SER A 273 21.37 -9.08 8.57
N ALA A 274 20.97 -8.34 7.54
CA ALA A 274 19.61 -8.40 7.02
C ALA A 274 19.22 -9.77 6.45
N THR A 275 17.98 -10.16 6.69
CA THR A 275 17.34 -11.27 6.00
C THR A 275 17.05 -10.93 4.55
N ALA A 276 16.57 -9.70 4.29
CA ALA A 276 16.31 -9.24 2.93
C ALA A 276 17.08 -7.92 2.65
N PHE A 277 17.80 -7.90 1.52
CA PHE A 277 18.48 -6.73 0.98
C PHE A 277 17.78 -6.31 -0.30
N VAL A 278 17.29 -5.07 -0.37
CA VAL A 278 16.55 -4.57 -1.52
C VAL A 278 17.15 -3.27 -2.01
N ASP A 279 17.89 -3.35 -3.13
CA ASP A 279 18.51 -2.23 -3.82
C ASP A 279 17.80 -1.89 -5.15
N GLY A 280 17.02 -2.83 -5.70
CA GLY A 280 16.32 -2.66 -6.97
C GLY A 280 15.15 -1.68 -6.87
N ARG A 281 15.22 -0.56 -7.59
CA ARG A 281 14.16 0.48 -7.60
C ARG A 281 12.81 -0.08 -8.05
N ASP A 282 11.75 0.61 -7.65
CA ASP A 282 10.37 0.20 -7.97
C ASP A 282 10.01 -1.19 -7.42
N PHE A 283 10.61 -1.58 -6.29
CA PHE A 283 10.35 -2.85 -5.61
C PHE A 283 8.97 -2.86 -4.96
N VAL A 284 8.34 -4.03 -4.96
CA VAL A 284 7.08 -4.26 -4.25
C VAL A 284 7.16 -5.55 -3.45
N ALA A 285 6.70 -5.52 -2.20
CA ALA A 285 6.40 -6.71 -1.43
C ALA A 285 4.94 -6.66 -0.97
N THR A 286 4.22 -7.76 -1.11
CA THR A 286 2.82 -7.82 -0.68
C THR A 286 2.47 -9.19 -0.10
N ASN A 287 1.63 -9.16 0.96
CA ASN A 287 1.05 -10.34 1.61
C ASN A 287 2.09 -11.37 2.06
N LEU A 288 3.17 -10.92 2.69
CA LEU A 288 4.25 -11.80 3.20
C LEU A 288 4.90 -11.25 4.47
N THR A 289 5.65 -12.09 5.15
CA THR A 289 6.47 -11.74 6.32
C THR A 289 7.95 -11.80 5.94
N ILE A 290 8.71 -10.78 6.34
CA ILE A 290 10.18 -10.81 6.38
C ILE A 290 10.57 -10.72 7.85
N SER A 291 11.35 -11.68 8.32
CA SER A 291 11.73 -11.81 9.73
C SER A 291 13.23 -12.01 9.89
N ASN A 292 13.79 -11.38 10.91
CA ASN A 292 15.05 -11.84 11.47
C ASN A 292 14.73 -12.45 12.84
N ASP A 293 14.98 -13.74 13.01
CA ASP A 293 14.66 -14.49 14.23
C ASP A 293 15.87 -14.68 15.16
N PHE A 294 16.89 -13.82 15.03
CA PHE A 294 17.97 -13.75 16.01
C PHE A 294 17.42 -13.28 17.36
N ASP A 295 17.65 -14.05 18.40
CA ASP A 295 17.30 -13.69 19.77
C ASP A 295 18.36 -12.74 20.33
N GLU A 296 18.02 -11.48 20.54
CA GLU A 296 18.92 -10.46 21.10
C GLU A 296 19.44 -10.82 22.51
N ASN A 297 18.73 -11.66 23.26
CA ASN A 297 19.12 -12.09 24.58
C ASN A 297 20.14 -13.25 24.56
N SER A 298 20.36 -13.86 23.39
CA SER A 298 21.33 -14.96 23.23
C SER A 298 22.79 -14.49 23.16
N ALA A 299 23.03 -13.19 23.04
CA ALA A 299 24.37 -12.60 22.88
C ALA A 299 24.62 -11.49 23.91
N SER A 300 25.89 -11.26 24.24
CA SER A 300 26.31 -10.16 25.14
C SER A 300 26.55 -8.83 24.41
N SER A 301 26.66 -8.85 23.08
CA SER A 301 26.87 -7.67 22.20
C SER A 301 26.46 -8.02 20.76
N GLY A 302 26.34 -6.97 19.93
CA GLY A 302 25.98 -7.14 18.52
C GLY A 302 24.53 -7.60 18.34
N HIS A 303 23.63 -7.07 19.14
CA HIS A 303 22.20 -7.42 19.22
C HIS A 303 21.38 -7.02 17.97
N GLN A 304 21.90 -6.07 17.17
CA GLN A 304 21.24 -5.59 15.97
C GLN A 304 21.04 -6.73 14.97
N ALA A 305 19.82 -6.91 14.48
CA ALA A 305 19.44 -8.00 13.59
C ALA A 305 18.34 -7.56 12.61
N VAL A 306 18.75 -7.14 11.43
CA VAL A 306 17.87 -6.50 10.45
C VAL A 306 16.99 -7.55 9.76
N ALA A 307 15.68 -7.35 9.73
CA ALA A 307 14.80 -8.13 8.86
C ALA A 307 14.87 -7.61 7.41
N LEU A 308 14.71 -6.29 7.22
CA LEU A 308 14.74 -5.67 5.90
C LEU A 308 15.74 -4.51 5.86
N ASN A 309 16.74 -4.62 4.99
CA ASN A 309 17.63 -3.54 4.59
C ASN A 309 17.15 -2.98 3.23
N LEU A 310 16.48 -1.83 3.26
CA LEU A 310 15.86 -1.21 2.11
C LEU A 310 16.70 -0.02 1.63
N ASN A 311 17.20 -0.11 0.41
CA ASN A 311 18.00 0.92 -0.28
C ASN A 311 17.41 1.29 -1.65
N ALA A 312 16.19 0.82 -1.91
CA ALA A 312 15.50 1.03 -3.18
C ALA A 312 14.70 2.34 -3.17
N ASP A 313 14.82 3.12 -4.24
CA ASP A 313 13.90 4.24 -4.50
C ASP A 313 12.55 3.72 -5.01
N ARG A 314 11.46 4.35 -4.58
CA ARG A 314 10.07 4.02 -4.93
C ARG A 314 9.67 2.59 -4.57
N ALA A 315 10.00 2.17 -3.34
CA ALA A 315 9.59 0.89 -2.81
C ALA A 315 8.16 0.95 -2.22
N VAL A 316 7.39 -0.12 -2.39
CA VAL A 316 6.06 -0.28 -1.79
C VAL A 316 6.01 -1.59 -1.00
N LEU A 317 5.59 -1.49 0.25
CA LEU A 317 5.30 -2.64 1.11
C LEU A 317 3.81 -2.55 1.50
N ASP A 318 3.03 -3.55 1.13
CA ASP A 318 1.59 -3.55 1.36
C ASP A 318 1.14 -4.87 1.97
N ASN A 319 0.46 -4.81 3.11
CA ASN A 319 0.08 -5.99 3.88
C ASN A 319 1.29 -6.91 4.17
N VAL A 320 2.39 -6.32 4.67
CA VAL A 320 3.65 -7.00 5.00
C VAL A 320 3.86 -7.00 6.51
N ARG A 321 4.48 -8.05 7.04
CA ARG A 321 4.97 -8.09 8.41
C ARG A 321 6.49 -8.03 8.42
N LEU A 322 7.07 -7.09 9.16
CA LEU A 322 8.50 -7.01 9.43
C LEU A 322 8.72 -7.36 10.90
N LEU A 323 9.39 -8.48 11.16
CA LEU A 323 9.54 -9.03 12.49
C LEU A 323 11.02 -9.12 12.86
N GLY A 324 11.37 -8.62 14.03
CA GLY A 324 12.72 -8.69 14.58
C GLY A 324 12.75 -8.21 16.02
N ASP A 325 13.95 -7.94 16.51
CA ASP A 325 14.24 -7.34 17.80
C ASP A 325 14.90 -5.96 17.59
N GLN A 326 16.15 -5.75 18.04
CA GLN A 326 16.83 -4.48 17.80
C GLN A 326 17.16 -4.30 16.31
N ASP A 327 16.87 -3.11 15.76
CA ASP A 327 17.21 -2.71 14.39
C ASP A 327 16.46 -3.52 13.29
N THR A 328 15.17 -3.80 13.44
CA THR A 328 14.38 -4.64 12.52
C THR A 328 14.35 -4.11 11.08
N PHE A 329 14.17 -2.80 10.88
CA PHE A 329 13.94 -2.19 9.57
C PHE A 329 14.90 -1.03 9.30
N LEU A 330 15.88 -1.26 8.43
CA LEU A 330 16.83 -0.25 7.95
C LEU A 330 16.30 0.42 6.67
N VAL A 331 16.08 1.74 6.73
CA VAL A 331 15.64 2.58 5.61
C VAL A 331 16.81 3.48 5.19
N ASN A 332 17.57 3.05 4.17
CA ASN A 332 18.78 3.75 3.75
C ASN A 332 18.51 5.10 3.07
N ASP A 333 19.54 5.94 2.99
CA ASP A 333 19.44 7.32 2.49
C ASP A 333 18.83 7.46 1.09
N ALA A 334 19.09 6.53 0.19
CA ALA A 334 18.55 6.58 -1.17
C ALA A 334 17.06 6.23 -1.28
N THR A 335 16.45 5.76 -0.19
CA THR A 335 15.09 5.22 -0.20
C THR A 335 14.03 6.32 -0.18
N ARG A 336 13.03 6.17 -1.07
CA ARG A 336 11.67 6.64 -0.87
C ARG A 336 10.76 5.42 -0.82
N ALA A 337 9.99 5.28 0.26
CA ALA A 337 9.14 4.10 0.44
C ALA A 337 7.75 4.45 1.00
N TYR A 338 6.77 3.67 0.55
CA TYR A 338 5.41 3.67 1.06
C TYR A 338 5.08 2.31 1.66
N VAL A 339 4.69 2.31 2.92
CA VAL A 339 4.30 1.11 3.67
C VAL A 339 2.85 1.27 4.07
N ALA A 340 1.98 0.38 3.59
CA ALA A 340 0.55 0.43 3.85
C ALA A 340 0.07 -0.85 4.54
N ASP A 341 -0.95 -0.72 5.39
CA ASP A 341 -1.69 -1.84 6.01
C ASP A 341 -0.78 -2.93 6.60
N SER A 342 0.39 -2.55 7.09
CA SER A 342 1.50 -3.44 7.45
C SER A 342 1.78 -3.45 8.94
N TYR A 343 2.50 -4.47 9.39
CA TYR A 343 2.89 -4.65 10.78
C TYR A 343 4.41 -4.63 10.92
N VAL A 344 4.93 -3.82 11.85
CA VAL A 344 6.37 -3.77 12.18
C VAL A 344 6.54 -3.93 13.69
N GLU A 345 7.39 -4.86 14.10
CA GLU A 345 7.74 -5.04 15.51
C GLU A 345 9.24 -5.06 15.75
N GLY A 346 9.61 -4.70 16.96
CA GLY A 346 11.00 -4.76 17.44
C GLY A 346 11.14 -4.34 18.89
N THR A 347 12.37 -4.01 19.31
CA THR A 347 12.70 -3.68 20.69
C THR A 347 13.36 -2.31 20.85
N VAL A 348 14.48 -2.05 20.17
CA VAL A 348 15.22 -0.79 20.21
C VAL A 348 15.56 -0.37 18.80
N ASP A 349 15.30 0.91 18.48
CA ASP A 349 15.64 1.51 17.17
C ASP A 349 15.14 0.70 15.98
N PHE A 350 14.05 0.00 16.15
CA PHE A 350 13.65 -1.05 15.20
C PHE A 350 13.13 -0.50 13.87
N ILE A 351 13.02 0.84 13.72
CA ILE A 351 12.86 1.53 12.44
C ILE A 351 13.93 2.64 12.38
N PHE A 352 14.95 2.47 11.53
CA PHE A 352 16.10 3.36 11.56
C PHE A 352 16.65 3.67 10.16
N GLY A 353 17.51 4.70 10.08
CA GLY A 353 18.15 5.12 8.83
C GLY A 353 17.75 6.52 8.39
N GLY A 354 18.22 6.92 7.19
CA GLY A 354 18.12 8.31 6.68
C GLY A 354 17.21 8.47 5.45
N GLY A 355 16.46 7.45 5.07
CA GLY A 355 15.55 7.50 3.94
C GLY A 355 14.29 8.32 4.20
N THR A 356 13.48 8.48 3.17
CA THR A 356 12.13 9.05 3.27
C THR A 356 11.11 7.92 3.20
N ILE A 357 10.26 7.81 4.22
CA ILE A 357 9.28 6.72 4.31
C ILE A 357 7.97 7.19 4.94
N VAL A 358 6.88 6.67 4.41
CA VAL A 358 5.53 6.86 4.94
C VAL A 358 4.97 5.52 5.38
N PHE A 359 4.58 5.41 6.65
CA PHE A 359 3.77 4.32 7.19
C PHE A 359 2.32 4.80 7.23
N ASP A 360 1.45 4.23 6.40
CA ASP A 360 0.03 4.59 6.31
C ASP A 360 -0.83 3.42 6.80
N ASN A 361 -1.66 3.66 7.81
CA ASN A 361 -2.52 2.64 8.43
C ASN A 361 -1.76 1.39 8.93
N CYS A 362 -0.53 1.58 9.44
CA CYS A 362 0.33 0.50 9.92
C CYS A 362 0.17 0.25 11.43
N SER A 363 0.46 -0.98 11.85
CA SER A 363 0.58 -1.35 13.26
C SER A 363 2.06 -1.46 13.63
N ILE A 364 2.51 -0.63 14.58
CA ILE A 364 3.89 -0.59 15.07
C ILE A 364 3.90 -1.08 16.53
N TYR A 365 4.69 -2.10 16.82
CA TYR A 365 4.64 -2.78 18.12
C TYR A 365 6.02 -2.88 18.80
N GLU A 366 6.14 -2.31 20.00
CA GLU A 366 7.30 -2.46 20.88
C GLU A 366 7.16 -3.77 21.68
N LYS A 367 8.05 -4.73 21.44
CA LYS A 367 7.99 -6.06 22.05
C LYS A 367 8.49 -6.11 23.51
N ARG A 368 9.39 -5.21 23.89
CA ARG A 368 10.09 -5.27 25.17
C ARG A 368 9.24 -4.69 26.28
N SER A 369 9.07 -5.44 27.37
CA SER A 369 8.34 -4.94 28.55
C SER A 369 9.04 -3.77 29.27
N THR A 370 10.34 -3.61 29.06
CA THR A 370 11.11 -2.45 29.56
C THR A 370 11.06 -1.27 28.58
N GLY A 371 10.50 -1.48 27.39
CA GLY A 371 10.40 -0.50 26.32
C GLY A 371 11.74 -0.21 25.63
N GLY A 372 11.69 0.74 24.71
CA GLY A 372 12.82 1.25 23.93
C GLY A 372 12.37 2.34 22.96
N PRO A 373 13.30 3.02 22.27
CA PRO A 373 12.95 3.92 21.19
C PRO A 373 12.46 3.12 19.97
N ILE A 374 11.34 3.55 19.40
CA ILE A 374 10.81 2.97 18.14
C ILE A 374 11.72 3.33 16.99
N THR A 375 12.09 4.63 16.87
CA THR A 375 12.86 5.12 15.74
C THR A 375 14.25 5.63 16.12
N ALA A 376 15.22 5.39 15.22
CA ALA A 376 16.53 6.03 15.21
C ALA A 376 16.79 6.63 13.82
N ALA A 377 16.18 7.79 13.56
CA ALA A 377 16.32 8.43 12.27
C ALA A 377 17.68 9.12 12.10
N SER A 378 18.21 9.07 10.89
CA SER A 378 19.47 9.75 10.50
C SER A 378 19.30 10.67 9.30
N THR A 379 18.12 11.26 9.14
CA THR A 379 17.77 12.14 8.02
C THR A 379 18.79 13.26 7.87
N ALA A 380 19.37 13.41 6.69
CA ALA A 380 20.34 14.48 6.42
C ALA A 380 19.69 15.87 6.46
N ALA A 381 20.46 16.92 6.81
CA ALA A 381 20.00 18.31 6.83
C ALA A 381 19.41 18.77 5.49
N THR A 382 19.94 18.24 4.38
CA THR A 382 19.50 18.56 3.02
C THR A 382 18.17 17.92 2.61
N LYS A 383 17.67 16.96 3.38
CA LYS A 383 16.39 16.30 3.13
C LYS A 383 15.28 16.99 3.91
N THR A 384 14.23 17.38 3.22
CA THR A 384 13.02 17.95 3.84
C THR A 384 12.26 16.91 4.67
N TYR A 385 12.20 15.68 4.19
CA TYR A 385 11.37 14.62 4.76
C TYR A 385 12.19 13.40 5.16
N GLY A 386 11.82 12.80 6.30
CA GLY A 386 12.35 11.55 6.84
C GLY A 386 11.24 10.53 7.04
N PHE A 387 10.87 10.23 8.28
CA PHE A 387 9.86 9.23 8.63
C PHE A 387 8.52 9.88 8.96
N LEU A 388 7.46 9.38 8.35
CA LEU A 388 6.08 9.77 8.63
C LEU A 388 5.25 8.54 9.04
N PHE A 389 4.69 8.56 10.24
CA PHE A 389 3.66 7.64 10.69
C PHE A 389 2.30 8.33 10.56
N TYR A 390 1.50 7.88 9.60
CA TYR A 390 0.23 8.48 9.25
C TYR A 390 -0.92 7.51 9.50
N ARG A 391 -1.90 7.92 10.31
CA ARG A 391 -3.06 7.08 10.67
C ARG A 391 -2.68 5.69 11.18
N SER A 392 -1.52 5.58 11.78
CA SER A 392 -0.97 4.31 12.24
C SER A 392 -1.26 4.08 13.72
N SER A 393 -1.23 2.83 14.15
CA SER A 393 -1.42 2.43 15.55
C SER A 393 -0.07 2.08 16.18
N ILE A 394 0.29 2.76 17.26
CA ILE A 394 1.53 2.55 17.98
C ILE A 394 1.20 1.91 19.34
N SER A 395 1.70 0.71 19.56
CA SER A 395 1.41 -0.07 20.77
C SER A 395 2.65 -0.81 21.30
N GLY A 396 2.56 -1.46 22.44
CA GLY A 396 3.69 -2.20 23.00
C GLY A 396 3.31 -3.06 24.21
N ALA A 397 4.28 -3.83 24.68
CA ALA A 397 4.09 -4.87 25.69
C ALA A 397 3.79 -4.32 27.11
N ALA A 398 4.21 -3.09 27.43
CA ALA A 398 4.03 -2.48 28.74
C ALA A 398 3.69 -0.98 28.62
N ASN A 399 3.14 -0.42 29.69
CA ASN A 399 2.71 0.97 29.70
C ASN A 399 3.84 1.92 30.13
N ASN A 400 3.91 3.11 29.53
CA ASN A 400 4.79 4.22 29.85
C ASN A 400 6.29 3.85 29.86
N VAL A 401 6.70 3.02 28.89
CA VAL A 401 8.08 2.54 28.78
C VAL A 401 8.72 2.88 27.42
N THR A 402 7.94 3.19 26.39
CA THR A 402 8.39 3.33 25.01
C THR A 402 8.56 4.80 24.63
N GLN A 403 9.65 5.13 23.94
CA GLN A 403 9.86 6.42 23.30
C GLN A 403 9.46 6.34 21.80
N LEU A 404 8.95 7.46 21.27
CA LEU A 404 8.66 7.60 19.83
C LEU A 404 9.93 7.55 18.99
N GLY A 405 11.05 8.06 19.53
CA GLY A 405 12.33 7.96 18.86
C GLY A 405 13.47 8.74 19.49
N ARG A 406 14.63 8.60 18.84
CA ARG A 406 15.88 9.31 19.16
C ARG A 406 16.68 9.65 17.89
N PRO A 407 17.50 10.72 17.90
CA PRO A 407 18.20 11.16 16.70
C PRO A 407 19.54 10.42 16.53
N TRP A 408 19.62 9.49 15.57
CA TRP A 408 20.90 8.88 15.22
C TRP A 408 21.87 9.91 14.57
N ARG A 409 21.30 10.94 13.91
CA ARG A 409 22.05 12.12 13.42
C ARG A 409 21.32 13.39 13.83
N PRO A 410 22.01 14.55 13.92
CA PRO A 410 21.44 15.78 14.49
C PRO A 410 20.15 16.26 13.82
N ASP A 411 20.04 16.09 12.49
CA ASP A 411 18.92 16.59 11.68
C ASP A 411 17.81 15.58 11.48
N ALA A 412 17.79 14.50 12.27
CA ALA A 412 16.78 13.45 12.20
C ALA A 412 15.35 14.03 12.12
N GLN A 413 14.55 13.52 11.19
CA GLN A 413 13.16 13.96 11.02
C GLN A 413 12.21 12.79 11.18
N VAL A 414 11.28 12.90 12.15
CA VAL A 414 10.21 11.93 12.41
C VAL A 414 8.94 12.70 12.73
N LEU A 415 7.83 12.32 12.10
CA LEU A 415 6.51 12.86 12.37
C LEU A 415 5.53 11.72 12.64
N TYR A 416 4.83 11.78 13.77
CA TYR A 416 3.62 11.00 14.04
C TYR A 416 2.41 11.89 13.81
N ARG A 417 1.56 11.53 12.84
CA ARG A 417 0.44 12.35 12.40
C ARG A 417 -0.85 11.55 12.36
N GLU A 418 -1.89 12.06 13.01
CA GLU A 418 -3.23 11.48 13.02
C GLU A 418 -3.23 10.00 13.41
N SER A 419 -2.26 9.60 14.24
CA SER A 419 -2.01 8.23 14.67
C SER A 419 -2.55 7.99 16.08
N THR A 420 -2.82 6.72 16.39
CA THR A 420 -3.25 6.31 17.72
C THR A 420 -2.04 5.83 18.51
N LEU A 421 -1.73 6.52 19.60
CA LEU A 421 -0.63 6.21 20.50
C LEU A 421 -1.20 5.54 21.76
N SER A 422 -0.87 4.27 22.00
CA SER A 422 -1.34 3.56 23.19
C SER A 422 -0.59 3.97 24.45
N ALA A 423 -1.04 3.46 25.60
CA ALA A 423 -0.42 3.72 26.89
C ALA A 423 1.06 3.31 27.00
N THR A 424 1.61 2.59 26.04
CA THR A 424 3.04 2.21 25.99
C THR A 424 3.95 3.43 25.95
N ILE A 425 3.50 4.51 25.28
CA ILE A 425 4.31 5.71 25.09
C ILE A 425 4.52 6.49 26.39
N ARG A 426 5.76 6.88 26.65
CA ARG A 426 6.13 7.79 27.74
C ARG A 426 5.52 9.18 27.48
N THR A 427 4.38 9.46 28.09
CA THR A 427 3.61 10.68 27.80
C THR A 427 4.35 11.96 28.19
N ALA A 428 5.13 11.95 29.26
CA ALA A 428 5.88 13.12 29.72
C ALA A 428 7.11 13.42 28.83
N GLN A 429 7.79 12.39 28.32
CA GLN A 429 9.05 12.50 27.57
C GLN A 429 9.13 11.39 26.53
N PRO A 430 8.45 11.54 25.36
CA PRO A 430 8.44 10.49 24.31
C PRO A 430 9.67 10.52 23.39
N TRP A 431 10.51 11.53 23.48
CA TRP A 431 11.74 11.66 22.70
C TRP A 431 12.96 11.60 23.62
N THR A 432 14.06 11.00 23.18
CA THR A 432 15.28 10.88 23.98
C THR A 432 16.52 11.14 23.13
N ASP A 433 17.64 11.40 23.77
CA ASP A 433 18.92 11.67 23.11
C ASP A 433 19.60 10.39 22.63
N MET A 434 20.51 10.52 21.67
CA MET A 434 21.34 9.41 21.17
C MET A 434 22.77 9.89 20.87
N SER A 435 23.75 9.27 21.53
CA SER A 435 25.20 9.45 21.18
C SER A 435 25.63 10.93 21.08
N GLY A 436 25.15 11.79 21.98
CA GLY A 436 25.43 13.23 21.96
C GLY A 436 24.54 14.06 21.06
N ASN A 437 23.67 13.46 20.25
CA ASN A 437 22.62 14.18 19.52
C ASN A 437 21.44 14.42 20.46
N VAL A 438 21.14 15.70 20.68
CA VAL A 438 20.04 16.13 21.56
C VAL A 438 18.74 16.15 20.79
N TRP A 439 17.72 15.51 21.30
CA TRP A 439 16.43 15.35 20.61
C TRP A 439 15.74 16.69 20.30
N GLN A 440 15.93 17.72 21.15
CA GLN A 440 15.35 19.05 20.95
C GLN A 440 15.89 19.76 19.70
N ASN A 441 17.08 19.38 19.24
CA ASN A 441 17.69 19.93 18.02
C ASN A 441 17.25 19.17 16.76
N ALA A 442 16.64 18.01 16.92
CA ALA A 442 16.12 17.21 15.81
C ALA A 442 14.74 17.74 15.33
N ARG A 443 14.31 17.31 14.16
CA ARG A 443 13.02 17.68 13.56
C ARG A 443 11.96 16.65 13.94
N PHE A 444 11.75 16.46 15.25
CA PHE A 444 10.75 15.55 15.83
C PHE A 444 9.45 16.28 16.05
N LEU A 445 8.36 15.73 15.52
CA LEU A 445 7.08 16.42 15.41
C LEU A 445 5.92 15.47 15.66
N GLU A 446 4.83 16.03 16.16
CA GLU A 446 3.55 15.35 16.32
C GLU A 446 2.41 16.21 15.76
N TYR A 447 1.31 15.56 15.32
CA TYR A 447 0.13 16.28 14.84
C TYR A 447 -1.14 15.46 15.02
N ARG A 448 -2.10 15.99 15.79
CA ARG A 448 -3.44 15.40 16.01
C ARG A 448 -3.44 13.91 16.35
N ASN A 449 -2.45 13.43 17.07
CA ASN A 449 -2.43 12.07 17.57
C ASN A 449 -3.48 11.87 18.66
N THR A 450 -4.01 10.65 18.78
CA THR A 450 -5.04 10.25 19.75
C THR A 450 -4.56 9.07 20.60
N GLY A 451 -5.37 8.67 21.59
CA GLY A 451 -5.07 7.54 22.47
C GLY A 451 -4.39 7.96 23.77
N SER A 452 -4.23 7.00 24.70
CA SER A 452 -3.73 7.23 26.06
C SER A 452 -2.25 7.62 26.14
N GLY A 453 -1.48 7.34 25.08
CA GLY A 453 -0.07 7.76 24.95
C GLY A 453 0.10 9.10 24.22
N ALA A 454 -0.98 9.68 23.69
CA ALA A 454 -0.97 11.00 23.10
C ALA A 454 -1.06 12.08 24.19
N GLY A 455 -0.64 13.30 23.87
CA GLY A 455 -0.73 14.44 24.76
C GLY A 455 0.06 15.62 24.23
N THR A 456 -0.02 16.74 24.93
CA THR A 456 0.71 17.96 24.60
C THR A 456 1.43 18.48 25.83
N ASN A 457 2.73 18.70 25.72
CA ASN A 457 3.57 19.35 26.72
C ASN A 457 4.83 19.89 26.06
N ALA A 458 5.73 20.51 26.81
CA ALA A 458 6.94 21.12 26.29
C ALA A 458 7.91 20.14 25.60
N ASN A 459 7.81 18.84 25.92
CA ASN A 459 8.65 17.77 25.34
C ASN A 459 8.00 17.10 24.13
N ARG A 460 6.90 17.65 23.62
CA ARG A 460 6.12 17.10 22.50
C ARG A 460 5.82 18.17 21.45
N PRO A 461 6.78 18.49 20.57
CA PRO A 461 6.62 19.51 19.54
C PRO A 461 5.43 19.19 18.62
N GLN A 462 4.47 20.11 18.51
CA GLN A 462 3.27 19.97 17.72
C GLN A 462 3.32 20.83 16.46
N LEU A 463 2.86 20.30 15.33
CA LEU A 463 2.58 21.12 14.14
C LEU A 463 1.28 21.91 14.32
N SER A 464 1.27 23.15 13.85
CA SER A 464 0.01 23.86 13.58
C SER A 464 -0.69 23.30 12.33
N ASP A 465 -1.99 23.60 12.15
CA ASP A 465 -2.75 23.17 10.97
C ASP A 465 -2.14 23.70 9.67
N SER A 466 -1.64 24.93 9.68
CA SER A 466 -0.95 25.53 8.53
C SER A 466 0.37 24.85 8.20
N GLN A 467 1.15 24.46 9.20
CA GLN A 467 2.39 23.72 9.00
C GLN A 467 2.09 22.29 8.49
N ALA A 468 1.10 21.61 9.08
CA ALA A 468 0.72 20.23 8.73
C ALA A 468 0.32 20.08 7.25
N ALA A 469 -0.15 21.12 6.60
CA ALA A 469 -0.43 21.14 5.16
C ALA A 469 0.82 20.83 4.29
N ASN A 470 2.03 21.04 4.83
CA ASN A 470 3.28 20.73 4.14
C ASN A 470 3.83 19.32 4.43
N TYR A 471 3.22 18.59 5.37
CA TYR A 471 3.68 17.28 5.83
C TYR A 471 2.66 16.18 5.51
N THR A 472 2.19 16.14 4.26
CA THR A 472 1.28 15.10 3.78
C THR A 472 2.05 13.90 3.20
N PRO A 473 1.49 12.67 3.21
CA PRO A 473 2.10 11.51 2.57
C PRO A 473 2.55 11.79 1.13
N GLN A 474 1.71 12.47 0.34
CA GLN A 474 2.02 12.84 -1.05
C GLN A 474 3.27 13.71 -1.15
N ARG A 475 3.42 14.71 -0.26
CA ARG A 475 4.60 15.59 -0.25
C ARG A 475 5.87 14.86 0.15
N TYR A 476 5.79 13.91 1.09
CA TYR A 476 6.92 13.05 1.46
C TYR A 476 7.44 12.26 0.26
N LEU A 477 6.53 11.70 -0.52
CA LEU A 477 6.87 10.72 -1.56
C LEU A 477 7.11 11.32 -2.94
N ALA A 478 6.57 12.53 -3.21
CA ALA A 478 6.56 13.11 -4.55
C ALA A 478 7.97 13.25 -5.18
N GLY A 479 9.00 13.58 -4.39
CA GLY A 479 10.32 13.84 -4.94
C GLY A 479 10.26 14.88 -6.06
N SER A 480 11.18 14.78 -7.03
CA SER A 480 11.19 15.61 -8.24
C SER A 480 10.37 14.98 -9.39
N ASP A 481 10.02 13.71 -9.28
CA ASP A 481 9.33 12.91 -10.30
C ASP A 481 7.81 12.77 -10.04
N GLY A 482 7.29 13.35 -8.96
CA GLY A 482 5.88 13.33 -8.61
C GLY A 482 5.37 11.94 -8.20
N TRP A 483 6.26 11.03 -7.76
CA TRP A 483 5.87 9.69 -7.39
C TRP A 483 4.78 9.67 -6.30
N ASN A 484 3.68 9.00 -6.61
CA ASN A 484 2.54 8.83 -5.71
C ASN A 484 2.02 7.39 -5.79
N PRO A 485 2.38 6.53 -4.83
CA PRO A 485 1.95 5.12 -4.78
C PRO A 485 0.59 4.89 -4.10
N MET A 486 -0.06 5.96 -3.57
CA MET A 486 -1.32 5.87 -2.80
C MET A 486 -2.56 5.83 -3.68
#